data_d5bc7bc1ab770156b0d2825e91e35c9d
#
_entry.id   d5bc7bc1ab770156b0d2825e91e35c9d
#
_cell.length_a   1.000
_cell.length_b   1.000
_cell.length_c   1.000
_cell.angle_alpha   90.00
_cell.angle_beta   90.00
_cell.angle_gamma   90.00
#
_symmetry.space_group_name_H-M   'P 1'
#
loop_
_entity.id
_entity.type
_entity.pdbx_description
1 polymer ?
#
loop_
_entity_poly.entity_id
_entity_poly.type
_entity_poly.pdbx_seq_one_letter_code
_entity_poly.pdbx_strand_id
1 'polypeptide(L)'
;MSDNKMLMPYHSPHLTAYPDIAKEKADGDLVWWSTDRESLIGVGYNKNTFPAADVPKRFDDLLKPTLKGKMGTANNETGARAIGGIIKAKGEEFVRRLKEQEPRPFASTAAGLADMIITGEVPISFTMVQTNLTQPAATRGAPVGWVPMEVVPVNAGGAAVSVNAPHPHAALLFI
;
A
#
# COMPACT_ATOMS: atom_id res chain seq x y z
N MET A 1 17.88 6.60 -8.64
CA MET A 1 18.38 5.46 -9.45
C MET A 1 18.91 5.93 -10.80
N SER A 2 18.22 6.85 -11.47
CA SER A 2 18.71 7.53 -12.69
C SER A 2 20.06 8.20 -12.48
N ASP A 3 20.27 8.91 -11.37
CA ASP A 3 21.55 9.58 -11.03
C ASP A 3 22.73 8.64 -10.90
N ASN A 4 22.50 7.36 -10.61
CA ASN A 4 23.54 6.34 -10.48
C ASN A 4 23.85 5.60 -11.79
N LYS A 5 23.30 6.04 -12.92
CA LYS A 5 23.45 5.41 -14.24
C LYS A 5 23.13 3.90 -14.23
N MET A 6 22.19 3.50 -13.41
CA MET A 6 21.75 2.10 -13.30
C MET A 6 20.61 1.75 -14.25
N LEU A 7 19.93 2.76 -14.75
CA LEU A 7 18.78 2.61 -15.63
C LEU A 7 19.13 2.98 -17.07
N MET A 8 18.50 2.29 -18.02
CA MET A 8 18.53 2.61 -19.44
C MET A 8 17.26 3.39 -19.77
N PRO A 9 17.37 4.59 -20.38
CA PRO A 9 16.17 5.32 -20.79
C PRO A 9 15.47 4.59 -21.93
N TYR A 10 14.15 4.63 -21.92
CA TYR A 10 13.32 3.96 -22.94
C TYR A 10 12.16 4.83 -23.40
N HIS A 11 11.59 4.47 -24.54
CA HIS A 11 10.38 5.04 -25.09
C HIS A 11 9.27 3.99 -25.10
N SER A 12 8.06 4.40 -24.70
CA SER A 12 6.84 3.63 -24.93
C SER A 12 5.73 4.57 -25.43
N PRO A 13 4.98 4.20 -26.47
CA PRO A 13 3.91 5.04 -27.00
C PRO A 13 2.77 5.29 -25.99
N HIS A 14 2.65 4.44 -24.99
CA HIS A 14 1.62 4.54 -23.95
C HIS A 14 1.95 5.58 -22.86
N LEU A 15 3.21 6.04 -22.78
CA LEU A 15 3.66 6.98 -21.73
C LEU A 15 3.07 8.39 -21.89
N THR A 16 2.51 8.73 -23.05
CA THR A 16 1.80 9.99 -23.25
C THR A 16 0.56 10.13 -22.37
N ALA A 17 -0.09 9.01 -22.01
CA ALA A 17 -1.25 8.97 -21.11
C ALA A 17 -0.88 9.08 -19.64
N TYR A 18 0.40 8.92 -19.28
CA TYR A 18 0.86 8.96 -17.89
C TYR A 18 1.09 10.41 -17.43
N PRO A 19 0.57 10.81 -16.26
CA PRO A 19 0.88 12.12 -15.69
C PRO A 19 2.36 12.21 -15.34
N ASP A 20 2.90 13.44 -15.30
CA ASP A 20 4.33 13.67 -15.04
C ASP A 20 4.80 13.11 -13.70
N ILE A 21 3.93 13.06 -12.68
CA ILE A 21 4.26 12.47 -11.37
C ILE A 21 4.45 10.94 -11.43
N ALA A 22 3.93 10.28 -12.46
CA ALA A 22 3.98 8.82 -12.62
C ALA A 22 5.16 8.33 -13.48
N LYS A 23 6.07 9.21 -13.86
CA LYS A 23 7.25 8.88 -14.66
C LYS A 23 8.39 9.86 -14.41
N GLU A 24 9.62 9.42 -14.62
CA GLU A 24 10.80 10.29 -14.61
C GLU A 24 11.30 10.47 -16.05
N LYS A 25 11.21 11.69 -16.58
CA LYS A 25 11.62 12.03 -17.93
C LYS A 25 13.15 11.97 -18.08
N ALA A 26 13.60 11.48 -19.23
CA ALA A 26 14.97 11.57 -19.72
C ALA A 26 15.00 12.57 -20.89
N ASP A 27 16.01 12.49 -21.75
CA ASP A 27 16.14 13.37 -22.90
C ASP A 27 15.09 13.06 -23.97
N GLY A 28 14.49 14.11 -24.56
CA GLY A 28 13.45 13.99 -25.58
C GLY A 28 12.19 13.29 -25.05
N ASP A 29 11.72 12.26 -25.78
CA ASP A 29 10.54 11.48 -25.42
C ASP A 29 10.85 10.22 -24.58
N LEU A 30 12.08 10.13 -24.06
CA LEU A 30 12.50 9.00 -23.25
C LEU A 30 12.13 9.19 -21.79
N VAL A 31 12.01 8.07 -21.05
CA VAL A 31 11.83 8.06 -19.60
C VAL A 31 12.83 7.08 -18.96
N TRP A 32 13.22 7.35 -17.71
CA TRP A 32 14.05 6.47 -16.91
C TRP A 32 13.24 5.36 -16.25
N TRP A 33 12.04 5.68 -15.83
CA TRP A 33 11.08 4.75 -15.24
C TRP A 33 9.65 5.30 -15.38
N SER A 34 8.68 4.41 -15.27
CA SER A 34 7.27 4.76 -15.15
C SER A 34 6.57 3.90 -14.09
N THR A 35 5.47 4.41 -13.54
CA THR A 35 4.65 3.64 -12.62
C THR A 35 3.99 2.46 -13.35
N ASP A 36 4.13 1.25 -12.79
CA ASP A 36 3.50 0.03 -13.30
C ASP A 36 2.26 -0.37 -12.50
N ARG A 37 2.17 0.05 -11.24
CA ARG A 37 1.06 -0.26 -10.35
C ARG A 37 0.93 0.75 -9.22
N GLU A 38 -0.29 0.80 -8.68
CA GLU A 38 -0.60 1.51 -7.44
C GLU A 38 -1.30 0.56 -6.46
N SER A 39 -0.73 0.42 -5.27
CA SER A 39 -1.30 -0.38 -4.20
C SER A 39 -1.89 0.52 -3.14
N LEU A 40 -3.21 0.55 -3.02
CA LEU A 40 -3.93 1.39 -2.08
C LEU A 40 -3.85 0.82 -0.67
N ILE A 41 -3.55 1.66 0.32
CA ILE A 41 -3.45 1.29 1.73
C ILE A 41 -4.63 1.85 2.50
N GLY A 42 -5.31 0.99 3.26
CA GLY A 42 -6.49 1.35 4.03
C GLY A 42 -6.75 0.39 5.17
N VAL A 43 -8.00 0.32 5.62
CA VAL A 43 -8.42 -0.55 6.71
C VAL A 43 -8.89 -1.90 6.16
N GLY A 44 -8.24 -2.97 6.61
CA GLY A 44 -8.64 -4.35 6.36
C GLY A 44 -9.18 -4.99 7.63
N TYR A 45 -10.22 -5.80 7.52
CA TYR A 45 -10.85 -6.46 8.67
C TYR A 45 -11.44 -7.81 8.31
N ASN A 46 -11.57 -8.67 9.31
CA ASN A 46 -12.28 -9.95 9.19
C ASN A 46 -13.75 -9.76 9.60
N LYS A 47 -14.69 -10.12 8.73
CA LYS A 47 -16.14 -9.93 8.92
C LYS A 47 -16.71 -10.83 10.02
N ASN A 48 -16.06 -11.94 10.33
CA ASN A 48 -16.52 -12.89 11.36
C ASN A 48 -16.07 -12.46 12.78
N THR A 49 -14.94 -11.78 12.89
CA THR A 49 -14.33 -11.41 14.19
C THR A 49 -14.44 -9.93 14.51
N PHE A 50 -14.80 -9.09 13.52
CA PHE A 50 -14.93 -7.64 13.70
C PHE A 50 -16.27 -7.14 13.13
N PRO A 51 -17.12 -6.51 13.98
CA PRO A 51 -18.43 -6.01 13.53
C PRO A 51 -18.32 -4.94 12.46
N ALA A 52 -19.08 -5.06 11.38
CA ALA A 52 -19.07 -4.11 10.27
C ALA A 52 -19.46 -2.68 10.71
N ALA A 53 -20.29 -2.55 11.73
CA ALA A 53 -20.71 -1.25 12.28
C ALA A 53 -19.54 -0.48 12.95
N ASP A 54 -18.55 -1.20 13.46
CA ASP A 54 -17.39 -0.63 14.17
C ASP A 54 -16.20 -0.35 13.24
N VAL A 55 -16.28 -0.71 11.96
CA VAL A 55 -15.21 -0.51 10.99
C VAL A 55 -14.93 0.98 10.82
N PRO A 56 -13.68 1.44 11.06
CA PRO A 56 -13.30 2.84 10.89
C PRO A 56 -13.51 3.31 9.46
N LYS A 57 -14.05 4.52 9.32
CA LYS A 57 -14.20 5.20 8.01
C LYS A 57 -13.36 6.46 7.93
N ARG A 58 -12.89 6.95 9.07
CA ARG A 58 -12.05 8.14 9.21
C ARG A 58 -10.91 7.84 10.17
N PHE A 59 -9.82 8.60 10.07
CA PHE A 59 -8.70 8.43 10.99
C PHE A 59 -9.12 8.63 12.45
N ASP A 60 -10.02 9.58 12.74
CA ASP A 60 -10.50 9.79 14.10
C ASP A 60 -11.18 8.56 14.69
N ASP A 61 -11.78 7.72 13.87
CA ASP A 61 -12.39 6.47 14.33
C ASP A 61 -11.35 5.46 14.86
N LEU A 62 -10.09 5.55 14.42
CA LEU A 62 -9.00 4.70 14.92
C LEU A 62 -8.72 4.91 16.42
N LEU A 63 -9.16 6.04 16.98
CA LEU A 63 -9.02 6.36 18.40
C LEU A 63 -10.19 5.89 19.26
N LYS A 64 -11.18 5.19 18.68
CA LYS A 64 -12.32 4.65 19.44
C LYS A 64 -11.87 3.58 20.44
N PRO A 65 -12.37 3.60 21.68
CA PRO A 65 -12.01 2.59 22.70
C PRO A 65 -12.28 1.14 22.28
N THR A 66 -13.25 0.93 21.37
CA THR A 66 -13.60 -0.40 20.83
C THR A 66 -12.48 -1.04 20.02
N LEU A 67 -11.48 -0.24 19.57
CA LEU A 67 -10.32 -0.68 18.78
C LEU A 67 -9.08 -0.95 19.63
N LYS A 68 -9.08 -0.54 20.90
CA LYS A 68 -7.90 -0.68 21.76
C LYS A 68 -7.44 -2.14 21.85
N GLY A 69 -6.16 -2.38 21.54
CA GLY A 69 -5.54 -3.70 21.55
C GLY A 69 -5.97 -4.66 20.43
N LYS A 70 -6.86 -4.24 19.52
CA LYS A 70 -7.38 -5.11 18.45
C LYS A 70 -6.73 -4.87 17.08
N MET A 71 -6.05 -3.75 16.90
CA MET A 71 -5.46 -3.38 15.62
C MET A 71 -4.10 -4.04 15.40
N GLY A 72 -3.93 -4.70 14.27
CA GLY A 72 -2.62 -5.07 13.76
C GLY A 72 -2.02 -3.99 12.89
N THR A 73 -0.69 -3.88 12.83
CA THR A 73 0.02 -2.98 11.93
C THR A 73 1.18 -3.68 11.25
N ALA A 74 1.42 -3.36 9.98
CA ALA A 74 2.61 -3.81 9.30
C ALA A 74 3.85 -3.05 9.81
N ASN A 75 4.88 -3.78 10.25
CA ASN A 75 6.16 -3.21 10.65
C ASN A 75 7.16 -3.29 9.47
N ASN A 76 6.83 -2.59 8.38
CA ASN A 76 7.60 -2.52 7.15
C ASN A 76 7.27 -1.22 6.41
N GLU A 77 7.74 -1.06 5.17
CA GLU A 77 7.47 0.12 4.35
C GLU A 77 5.98 0.44 4.16
N THR A 78 5.11 -0.57 4.06
CA THR A 78 3.65 -0.36 3.95
C THR A 78 3.11 0.34 5.20
N GLY A 79 3.52 -0.13 6.37
CA GLY A 79 3.18 0.53 7.65
C GLY A 79 3.73 1.95 7.74
N ALA A 80 4.98 2.16 7.32
CA ALA A 80 5.59 3.50 7.31
C ALA A 80 4.81 4.47 6.40
N ARG A 81 4.38 4.02 5.22
CA ARG A 81 3.56 4.83 4.31
C ARG A 81 2.17 5.14 4.89
N ALA A 82 1.54 4.17 5.54
CA ALA A 82 0.26 4.39 6.23
C ALA A 82 0.38 5.45 7.33
N ILE A 83 1.40 5.34 8.18
CA ILE A 83 1.69 6.33 9.24
C ILE A 83 2.05 7.69 8.64
N GLY A 84 2.86 7.75 7.58
CA GLY A 84 3.17 8.99 6.86
C GLY A 84 1.92 9.67 6.32
N GLY A 85 0.96 8.91 5.77
CA GLY A 85 -0.34 9.42 5.35
C GLY A 85 -1.16 10.01 6.51
N ILE A 86 -1.16 9.34 7.66
CA ILE A 86 -1.82 9.83 8.89
C ILE A 86 -1.14 11.11 9.39
N ILE A 87 0.18 11.17 9.44
CA ILE A 87 0.93 12.38 9.85
C ILE A 87 0.59 13.55 8.93
N LYS A 88 0.57 13.32 7.62
CA LYS A 88 0.22 14.36 6.64
C LYS A 88 -1.20 14.90 6.83
N ALA A 89 -2.15 14.04 7.20
CA ALA A 89 -3.56 14.41 7.35
C ALA A 89 -3.92 14.97 8.73
N LYS A 90 -3.30 14.46 9.80
CA LYS A 90 -3.69 14.68 11.20
C LYS A 90 -2.55 15.19 12.09
N GLY A 91 -1.31 15.21 11.61
CA GLY A 91 -0.13 15.59 12.39
C GLY A 91 0.41 14.48 13.29
N GLU A 92 1.60 14.73 13.87
CA GLU A 92 2.30 13.77 14.72
C GLU A 92 1.57 13.48 16.04
N GLU A 93 0.88 14.47 16.60
CA GLU A 93 0.15 14.32 17.86
C GLU A 93 -0.94 13.26 17.75
N PHE A 94 -1.58 13.16 16.59
CA PHE A 94 -2.55 12.10 16.32
C PHE A 94 -1.90 10.71 16.40
N VAL A 95 -0.68 10.56 15.86
CA VAL A 95 0.05 9.27 15.90
C VAL A 95 0.45 8.91 17.33
N ARG A 96 0.80 9.89 18.18
CA ARG A 96 1.05 9.66 19.62
C ARG A 96 -0.20 9.11 20.31
N ARG A 97 -1.36 9.70 20.06
CA ARG A 97 -2.65 9.20 20.56
C ARG A 97 -3.00 7.83 19.99
N LEU A 98 -2.70 7.58 18.71
CA LEU A 98 -2.92 6.28 18.09
C LEU A 98 -2.09 5.17 18.77
N LYS A 99 -0.89 5.50 19.27
CA LYS A 99 -0.07 4.56 20.05
C LYS A 99 -0.77 4.11 21.34
N GLU A 100 -1.60 4.97 21.97
CA GLU A 100 -2.38 4.65 23.17
C GLU A 100 -3.47 3.60 22.91
N GLN A 101 -3.82 3.36 21.63
CA GLN A 101 -4.70 2.27 21.21
C GLN A 101 -4.00 0.91 21.18
N GLU A 102 -2.70 0.86 21.51
CA GLU A 102 -1.89 -0.37 21.60
C GLU A 102 -1.94 -1.22 20.32
N PRO A 103 -1.71 -0.62 19.13
CA PRO A 103 -1.67 -1.39 17.90
C PRO A 103 -0.49 -2.36 17.94
N ARG A 104 -0.72 -3.62 17.55
CA ARG A 104 0.30 -4.68 17.56
C ARG A 104 1.12 -4.66 16.27
N PRO A 105 2.43 -4.44 16.29
CA PRO A 105 3.27 -4.48 15.11
C PRO A 105 3.57 -5.94 14.72
N PHE A 106 3.47 -6.24 13.43
CA PHE A 106 3.83 -7.53 12.84
C PHE A 106 4.97 -7.34 11.84
N ALA A 107 6.10 -8.00 12.08
CA ALA A 107 7.24 -8.04 11.18
C ALA A 107 7.00 -9.06 10.05
N SER A 108 5.93 -8.85 9.27
CA SER A 108 5.51 -9.71 8.17
C SER A 108 5.36 -8.91 6.89
N THR A 109 5.27 -9.61 5.76
CA THR A 109 4.87 -8.97 4.50
C THR A 109 3.41 -8.50 4.56
N ALA A 110 3.01 -7.62 3.65
CA ALA A 110 1.61 -7.20 3.54
C ALA A 110 0.67 -8.40 3.27
N ALA A 111 1.14 -9.43 2.55
CA ALA A 111 0.42 -10.68 2.35
C ALA A 111 0.30 -11.49 3.65
N GLY A 112 1.39 -11.63 4.42
CA GLY A 112 1.38 -12.36 5.69
C GLY A 112 0.43 -11.73 6.72
N LEU A 113 0.37 -10.40 6.81
CA LEU A 113 -0.62 -9.73 7.66
C LEU A 113 -2.05 -9.94 7.14
N ALA A 114 -2.25 -10.00 5.82
CA ALA A 114 -3.56 -10.32 5.23
C ALA A 114 -4.01 -11.74 5.60
N ASP A 115 -3.11 -12.73 5.58
CA ASP A 115 -3.42 -14.10 5.99
C ASP A 115 -3.87 -14.16 7.46
N MET A 116 -3.22 -13.38 8.36
CA MET A 116 -3.65 -13.29 9.76
C MET A 116 -5.05 -12.65 9.91
N ILE A 117 -5.41 -11.70 9.03
CA ILE A 117 -6.76 -11.14 9.01
C ILE A 117 -7.75 -12.18 8.44
N ILE A 118 -7.40 -12.89 7.38
CA ILE A 118 -8.25 -13.92 6.78
C ILE A 118 -8.56 -15.04 7.78
N THR A 119 -7.59 -15.46 8.57
CA THR A 119 -7.77 -16.48 9.63
C THR A 119 -8.50 -15.95 10.87
N GLY A 120 -8.57 -14.63 11.03
CA GLY A 120 -9.17 -13.98 12.21
C GLY A 120 -8.22 -13.82 13.40
N GLU A 121 -6.96 -14.17 13.28
CA GLU A 121 -5.92 -13.94 14.30
C GLU A 121 -5.75 -12.44 14.58
N VAL A 122 -5.81 -11.62 13.53
CA VAL A 122 -5.85 -10.16 13.60
C VAL A 122 -7.24 -9.70 13.13
N PRO A 123 -8.07 -9.16 14.03
CA PRO A 123 -9.44 -8.78 13.63
C PRO A 123 -9.49 -7.63 12.64
N ILE A 124 -8.56 -6.66 12.76
CA ILE A 124 -8.54 -5.42 11.96
C ILE A 124 -7.12 -4.85 11.86
N SER A 125 -6.80 -4.20 10.74
CA SER A 125 -5.56 -3.43 10.55
C SER A 125 -5.83 -2.19 9.70
N PHE A 126 -5.19 -1.08 10.01
CA PHE A 126 -5.25 0.16 9.22
C PHE A 126 -4.08 0.32 8.24
N THR A 127 -3.26 -0.70 8.09
CA THR A 127 -2.08 -0.71 7.20
C THR A 127 -2.22 -1.74 6.07
N MET A 128 -3.45 -2.06 5.66
CA MET A 128 -3.70 -3.13 4.71
C MET A 128 -3.73 -2.66 3.26
N VAL A 129 -2.99 -3.38 2.43
CA VAL A 129 -3.06 -3.25 0.97
C VAL A 129 -4.37 -3.85 0.48
N GLN A 130 -5.11 -3.08 -0.32
CA GLN A 130 -6.43 -3.43 -0.83
C GLN A 130 -6.47 -4.81 -1.48
N THR A 131 -5.60 -5.06 -2.46
CA THR A 131 -5.62 -6.28 -3.28
C THR A 131 -5.39 -7.54 -2.47
N ASN A 132 -4.63 -7.46 -1.37
CA ASN A 132 -4.35 -8.62 -0.50
C ASN A 132 -5.59 -9.14 0.24
N LEU A 133 -6.66 -8.36 0.32
CA LEU A 133 -7.94 -8.77 0.91
C LEU A 133 -9.05 -8.88 -0.13
N THR A 134 -9.14 -7.95 -1.07
CA THR A 134 -10.24 -7.96 -2.06
C THR A 134 -10.13 -9.15 -3.03
N GLN A 135 -8.92 -9.55 -3.40
CA GLN A 135 -8.70 -10.69 -4.28
C GLN A 135 -9.09 -12.01 -3.61
N PRO A 136 -8.61 -12.38 -2.40
CA PRO A 136 -9.08 -13.58 -1.71
C PRO A 136 -10.58 -13.57 -1.41
N ALA A 137 -11.17 -12.41 -1.09
CA ALA A 137 -12.61 -12.29 -0.90
C ALA A 137 -13.38 -12.63 -2.18
N ALA A 138 -12.94 -12.14 -3.34
CA ALA A 138 -13.59 -12.37 -4.63
C ALA A 138 -13.38 -13.81 -5.16
N THR A 139 -12.16 -14.37 -5.00
CA THR A 139 -11.80 -15.66 -5.64
C THR A 139 -12.03 -16.88 -4.76
N ARG A 140 -11.98 -16.71 -3.42
CA ARG A 140 -12.03 -17.81 -2.45
C ARG A 140 -13.12 -17.63 -1.40
N GLY A 141 -13.93 -16.56 -1.48
CA GLY A 141 -14.96 -16.28 -0.49
C GLY A 141 -14.41 -15.96 0.91
N ALA A 142 -13.16 -15.47 1.02
CA ALA A 142 -12.57 -15.12 2.32
C ALA A 142 -13.45 -14.09 3.06
N PRO A 143 -13.72 -14.28 4.37
CA PRO A 143 -14.65 -13.43 5.13
C PRO A 143 -13.99 -12.11 5.53
N VAL A 144 -13.44 -11.37 4.59
CA VAL A 144 -12.71 -10.13 4.83
C VAL A 144 -13.31 -8.97 4.07
N GLY A 145 -13.04 -7.76 4.54
CA GLY A 145 -13.38 -6.51 3.91
C GLY A 145 -12.21 -5.53 3.91
N TRP A 146 -12.27 -4.58 3.00
CA TRP A 146 -11.35 -3.46 2.95
C TRP A 146 -12.12 -2.17 2.72
N VAL A 147 -11.74 -1.10 3.42
CA VAL A 147 -12.32 0.23 3.27
C VAL A 147 -11.23 1.29 3.17
N PRO A 148 -11.41 2.30 2.31
CA PRO A 148 -10.53 3.46 2.27
C PRO A 148 -10.77 4.35 3.50
N MET A 149 -9.76 5.14 3.84
CA MET A 149 -9.87 6.25 4.79
C MET A 149 -10.00 7.58 4.01
N GLU A 150 -10.15 8.70 4.72
CA GLU A 150 -10.25 10.04 4.09
C GLU A 150 -9.00 10.44 3.29
N VAL A 151 -7.85 9.86 3.61
CA VAL A 151 -6.63 9.89 2.79
C VAL A 151 -6.18 8.46 2.59
N VAL A 152 -5.96 8.07 1.35
CA VAL A 152 -5.51 6.73 0.96
C VAL A 152 -4.04 6.81 0.54
N PRO A 153 -3.10 6.38 1.40
CA PRO A 153 -1.71 6.27 1.01
C PRO A 153 -1.55 5.24 -0.12
N VAL A 154 -0.66 5.54 -1.05
CA VAL A 154 -0.39 4.67 -2.20
C VAL A 154 1.05 4.15 -2.11
N ASN A 155 1.22 2.87 -2.37
CA ASN A 155 2.50 2.26 -2.66
C ASN A 155 2.62 2.09 -4.18
N ALA A 156 3.21 3.08 -4.84
CA ALA A 156 3.46 3.03 -6.28
C ALA A 156 4.64 2.11 -6.56
N GLY A 157 4.48 1.19 -7.47
CA GLY A 157 5.55 0.42 -8.08
C GLY A 157 6.07 1.12 -9.33
N GLY A 158 7.34 0.96 -9.64
CA GLY A 158 7.94 1.51 -10.86
C GLY A 158 8.57 0.41 -11.71
N ALA A 159 8.38 0.51 -13.02
CA ALA A 159 9.06 -0.31 -14.01
C ALA A 159 10.19 0.49 -14.67
N ALA A 160 11.34 -0.14 -14.83
CA ALA A 160 12.52 0.44 -15.44
C ALA A 160 13.37 -0.65 -16.09
N VAL A 161 14.20 -0.28 -17.06
CA VAL A 161 15.17 -1.19 -17.67
C VAL A 161 16.54 -0.94 -17.05
N SER A 162 17.20 -2.01 -16.57
CA SER A 162 18.59 -1.92 -16.09
C SER A 162 19.56 -1.77 -17.27
N VAL A 163 20.60 -0.92 -17.13
CA VAL A 163 21.67 -0.83 -18.14
C VAL A 163 22.41 -2.16 -18.35
N ASN A 164 22.41 -3.02 -17.33
CA ASN A 164 23.03 -4.34 -17.36
C ASN A 164 22.01 -5.47 -17.53
N ALA A 165 20.84 -5.18 -18.10
CA ALA A 165 19.84 -6.21 -18.36
C ALA A 165 20.41 -7.28 -19.30
N PRO A 166 20.36 -8.58 -18.96
CA PRO A 166 20.87 -9.64 -19.83
C PRO A 166 20.07 -9.79 -21.13
N HIS A 167 18.81 -9.35 -21.10
CA HIS A 167 17.87 -9.38 -22.23
C HIS A 167 17.14 -8.04 -22.40
N PRO A 168 17.85 -6.94 -22.81
CA PRO A 168 17.26 -5.60 -22.82
C PRO A 168 16.06 -5.47 -23.76
N HIS A 169 16.05 -6.16 -24.92
CA HIS A 169 14.94 -6.14 -25.83
C HIS A 169 13.68 -6.82 -25.26
N ALA A 170 13.85 -7.91 -24.52
CA ALA A 170 12.73 -8.55 -23.83
C ALA A 170 12.17 -7.66 -22.70
N ALA A 171 13.06 -6.97 -21.97
CA ALA A 171 12.66 -6.01 -20.94
C ALA A 171 11.86 -4.83 -21.56
N LEU A 172 12.30 -4.29 -22.70
CA LEU A 172 11.60 -3.24 -23.43
C LEU A 172 10.23 -3.70 -23.97
N LEU A 173 10.11 -4.97 -24.36
CA LEU A 173 8.83 -5.53 -24.82
C LEU A 173 7.83 -5.70 -23.67
N PHE A 174 8.32 -5.88 -22.44
CA PHE A 174 7.50 -6.05 -21.24
C PHE A 174 6.96 -4.71 -20.71
N ILE A 175 7.70 -3.61 -20.89
CA ILE A 175 7.31 -2.26 -20.46
C ILE A 175 6.49 -1.55 -21.54
#